data_77d7f7e06f5c9615d098f2343346deb5
#
_entry.id   77d7f7e06f5c9615d098f2343346deb5
#
_cell.length_a   1.000
_cell.length_b   1.000
_cell.length_c   1.000
_cell.angle_alpha   90.00
_cell.angle_beta   90.00
_cell.angle_gamma   90.00
#
_symmetry.space_group_name_H-M   'P 1'
#
loop_
_entity.id
_entity.type
_entity.pdbx_description
1 polymer ?
#
loop_
_entity_poly.entity_id
_entity_poly.type
_entity_poly.pdbx_seq_one_letter_code
_entity_poly.pdbx_strand_id
1 'polypeptide(L)'
;MKILYVEDEKFLAEAVNHVLKNHKILVDWAADGEEGLSLALKFTYDVIVLDIMLPKMSGLDILKGIRARNIKTPVIMLSALGEVEDKVNGLNLGADDYLAKPFKTAELIARLNALVRRPSLNDVEMVTFEDLKLDKTNRTLNDLPLTDKEYGVIETLIKNPGATIKKEQLLTRVWGADAEFEENYVEVYISYLRKKLKKLNSKVGIGTLRSLGYRLVVGE
;
A
#
# COMPACT_ATOMS: atom_id res chain seq x y z
N MET A 1 7.09 -3.24 19.63
CA MET A 1 6.49 -2.22 18.75
C MET A 1 6.41 -0.91 19.49
N LYS A 2 6.87 0.18 18.88
CA LYS A 2 6.77 1.55 19.42
C LYS A 2 5.92 2.41 18.47
N ILE A 3 4.87 3.04 18.97
CA ILE A 3 3.97 3.88 18.19
C ILE A 3 3.95 5.32 18.69
N LEU A 4 3.64 6.26 17.80
CA LEU A 4 3.19 7.59 18.14
C LEU A 4 1.67 7.60 18.07
N TYR A 5 1.01 8.09 19.11
CA TYR A 5 -0.44 8.25 19.17
C TYR A 5 -0.77 9.73 19.39
N VAL A 6 -1.43 10.35 18.41
CA VAL A 6 -1.81 11.77 18.45
C VAL A 6 -3.33 11.86 18.59
N GLU A 7 -3.77 12.33 19.74
CA GLU A 7 -5.18 12.36 20.16
C GLU A 7 -5.33 13.43 21.23
N ASP A 8 -6.26 14.35 21.06
CA ASP A 8 -6.49 15.46 21.99
C ASP A 8 -7.42 15.07 23.15
N GLU A 9 -8.28 14.03 22.96
CA GLU A 9 -9.16 13.54 24.01
C GLU A 9 -8.37 12.69 25.04
N LYS A 10 -7.97 13.33 26.14
CA LYS A 10 -7.12 12.73 27.16
C LYS A 10 -7.66 11.40 27.72
N PHE A 11 -8.96 11.32 27.99
CA PHE A 11 -9.57 10.10 28.54
C PHE A 11 -9.51 8.92 27.54
N LEU A 12 -9.76 9.20 26.25
CA LEU A 12 -9.62 8.19 25.20
C LEU A 12 -8.16 7.76 25.06
N ALA A 13 -7.23 8.71 25.04
CA ALA A 13 -5.80 8.44 24.95
C ALA A 13 -5.29 7.57 26.11
N GLU A 14 -5.69 7.88 27.36
CA GLU A 14 -5.32 7.10 28.55
C GLU A 14 -5.90 5.68 28.51
N ALA A 15 -7.18 5.53 28.12
CA ALA A 15 -7.84 4.23 28.00
C ALA A 15 -7.16 3.34 26.93
N VAL A 16 -6.90 3.91 25.75
CA VAL A 16 -6.21 3.22 24.65
C VAL A 16 -4.79 2.85 25.07
N ASN A 17 -4.03 3.77 25.67
CA ASN A 17 -2.66 3.55 26.12
C ASN A 17 -2.58 2.43 27.17
N HIS A 18 -3.53 2.38 28.11
CA HIS A 18 -3.58 1.31 29.11
C HIS A 18 -3.69 -0.07 28.47
N VAL A 19 -4.58 -0.22 27.48
CA VAL A 19 -4.75 -1.50 26.77
C VAL A 19 -3.53 -1.83 25.92
N LEU A 20 -2.95 -0.86 25.21
CA LEU A 20 -1.77 -1.05 24.37
C LEU A 20 -0.55 -1.50 25.20
N LYS A 21 -0.35 -0.95 26.41
CA LYS A 21 0.70 -1.41 27.33
C LYS A 21 0.57 -2.87 27.70
N ASN A 22 -0.65 -3.37 27.94
CA ASN A 22 -0.90 -4.78 28.23
C ASN A 22 -0.50 -5.71 27.07
N HIS A 23 -0.51 -5.18 25.84
CA HIS A 23 -0.03 -5.85 24.63
C HIS A 23 1.45 -5.59 24.31
N LYS A 24 2.23 -5.04 25.28
CA LYS A 24 3.66 -4.73 25.13
C LYS A 24 3.95 -3.74 24.00
N ILE A 25 3.02 -2.83 23.73
CA ILE A 25 3.17 -1.75 22.76
C ILE A 25 3.61 -0.50 23.54
N LEU A 26 4.74 0.07 23.16
CA LEU A 26 5.23 1.34 23.71
C LEU A 26 4.53 2.49 22.97
N VAL A 27 4.02 3.45 23.70
CA VAL A 27 3.26 4.59 23.16
C VAL A 27 3.90 5.89 23.62
N ASP A 28 4.31 6.70 22.64
CA ASP A 28 4.50 8.13 22.86
C ASP A 28 3.18 8.81 22.48
N TRP A 29 2.62 9.61 23.38
CA TRP A 29 1.36 10.31 23.19
C TRP A 29 1.61 11.80 23.01
N ALA A 30 0.93 12.41 22.03
CA ALA A 30 0.85 13.84 21.83
C ALA A 30 -0.61 14.31 21.91
N ALA A 31 -0.86 15.42 22.58
CA ALA A 31 -2.18 15.97 22.80
C ALA A 31 -2.62 16.97 21.72
N ASP A 32 -1.75 17.34 20.80
CA ASP A 32 -2.04 18.25 19.68
C ASP A 32 -1.16 17.95 18.46
N GLY A 33 -1.54 18.57 17.35
CA GLY A 33 -0.88 18.28 16.06
C GLY A 33 0.55 18.82 15.95
N GLU A 34 0.89 19.92 16.58
CA GLU A 34 2.25 20.47 16.56
C GLU A 34 3.22 19.57 17.31
N GLU A 35 2.82 19.13 18.50
CA GLU A 35 3.58 18.15 19.28
C GLU A 35 3.69 16.83 18.53
N GLY A 36 2.59 16.35 17.92
CA GLY A 36 2.56 15.13 17.11
C GLY A 36 3.55 15.19 15.96
N LEU A 37 3.56 16.28 15.18
CA LEU A 37 4.52 16.46 14.10
C LEU A 37 5.95 16.52 14.62
N SER A 38 6.21 17.27 15.69
CA SER A 38 7.54 17.40 16.31
C SER A 38 8.09 16.02 16.72
N LEU A 39 7.28 15.18 17.38
CA LEU A 39 7.67 13.84 17.78
C LEU A 39 7.91 12.93 16.57
N ALA A 40 7.03 12.99 15.56
CA ALA A 40 7.16 12.20 14.34
C ALA A 40 8.45 12.52 13.56
N LEU A 41 8.93 13.76 13.63
CA LEU A 41 10.18 14.19 12.98
C LEU A 41 11.43 13.87 13.79
N LYS A 42 11.31 13.83 15.13
CA LYS A 42 12.45 13.66 16.04
C LYS A 42 12.77 12.19 16.33
N PHE A 43 11.76 11.32 16.34
CA PHE A 43 11.91 9.92 16.72
C PHE A 43 11.40 8.99 15.60
N THR A 44 11.86 7.73 15.65
CA THR A 44 11.38 6.67 14.75
C THR A 44 10.31 5.84 15.46
N TYR A 45 9.24 5.56 14.71
CA TYR A 45 8.11 4.74 15.16
C TYR A 45 7.84 3.61 14.19
N ASP A 46 7.26 2.52 14.69
CA ASP A 46 6.81 1.41 13.85
C ASP A 46 5.50 1.76 13.14
N VAL A 47 4.60 2.52 13.80
CA VAL A 47 3.34 3.07 13.24
C VAL A 47 3.05 4.41 13.91
N ILE A 48 2.41 5.31 13.17
CA ILE A 48 1.84 6.55 13.70
C ILE A 48 0.32 6.44 13.60
N VAL A 49 -0.37 6.75 14.70
CA VAL A 49 -1.83 6.83 14.77
C VAL A 49 -2.21 8.30 14.97
N LEU A 50 -2.99 8.85 14.02
CA LEU A 50 -3.33 10.27 13.98
C LEU A 50 -4.85 10.45 14.02
N ASP A 51 -5.37 11.18 14.98
CA ASP A 51 -6.69 11.76 14.83
C ASP A 51 -6.66 12.82 13.70
N ILE A 52 -7.72 12.87 12.90
CA ILE A 52 -7.88 13.90 11.87
C ILE A 52 -8.14 15.25 12.54
N MET A 53 -9.02 15.28 13.54
CA MET A 53 -9.48 16.49 14.20
C MET A 53 -8.63 16.79 15.43
N LEU A 54 -7.54 17.50 15.25
CA LEU A 54 -6.61 17.88 16.31
C LEU A 54 -6.53 19.41 16.46
N PRO A 55 -6.30 19.91 17.67
CA PRO A 55 -5.99 21.32 17.88
C PRO A 55 -4.63 21.69 17.28
N LYS A 56 -4.47 22.96 16.93
CA LYS A 56 -3.29 23.62 16.34
C LYS A 56 -2.97 23.16 14.91
N MET A 57 -2.92 21.86 14.62
CA MET A 57 -2.60 21.31 13.33
C MET A 57 -3.40 20.01 13.11
N SER A 58 -4.07 19.89 11.97
CA SER A 58 -4.86 18.68 11.65
C SER A 58 -3.99 17.45 11.43
N GLY A 59 -4.54 16.25 11.68
CA GLY A 59 -3.85 14.99 11.38
C GLY A 59 -3.47 14.85 9.89
N LEU A 60 -4.27 15.41 8.98
CA LEU A 60 -3.95 15.42 7.55
C LEU A 60 -2.73 16.31 7.24
N ASP A 61 -2.56 17.43 7.95
CA ASP A 61 -1.40 18.29 7.76
C ASP A 61 -0.13 17.67 8.38
N ILE A 62 -0.26 16.95 9.50
CA ILE A 62 0.82 16.11 10.03
C ILE A 62 1.25 15.08 8.99
N LEU A 63 0.29 14.34 8.40
CA LEU A 63 0.56 13.33 7.37
C LEU A 63 1.30 13.96 6.18
N LYS A 64 0.84 15.10 5.65
CA LYS A 64 1.55 15.85 4.60
C LYS A 64 2.98 16.21 5.02
N GLY A 65 3.14 16.71 6.24
CA GLY A 65 4.44 17.15 6.79
C GLY A 65 5.46 16.01 6.89
N ILE A 66 5.05 14.82 7.33
CA ILE A 66 5.94 13.65 7.42
C ILE A 66 6.24 13.07 6.04
N ARG A 67 5.26 13.01 5.11
CA ARG A 67 5.46 12.51 3.74
C ARG A 67 6.36 13.45 2.91
N ALA A 68 6.23 14.77 3.07
CA ALA A 68 7.13 15.76 2.43
C ALA A 68 8.61 15.57 2.83
N ARG A 69 8.87 14.94 3.98
CA ARG A 69 10.22 14.60 4.44
C ARG A 69 10.64 13.15 4.14
N ASN A 70 9.91 12.46 3.26
CA ASN A 70 10.15 11.07 2.87
C ASN A 70 10.10 10.07 4.06
N ILE A 71 9.41 10.40 5.14
CA ILE A 71 9.17 9.47 6.25
C ILE A 71 8.12 8.47 5.79
N LYS A 72 8.51 7.19 5.69
CA LYS A 72 7.68 6.08 5.21
C LYS A 72 7.01 5.29 6.34
N THR A 73 7.10 5.76 7.57
CA THR A 73 6.42 5.12 8.70
C THR A 73 4.94 4.97 8.39
N PRO A 74 4.35 3.76 8.53
CA PRO A 74 2.93 3.54 8.31
C PRO A 74 2.06 4.44 9.20
N VAL A 75 0.96 4.94 8.64
CA VAL A 75 0.04 5.86 9.33
C VAL A 75 -1.37 5.31 9.30
N ILE A 76 -1.99 5.21 10.48
CA ILE A 76 -3.44 5.00 10.65
C ILE A 76 -4.08 6.35 10.96
N MET A 77 -5.09 6.72 10.16
CA MET A 77 -5.91 7.89 10.46
C MET A 77 -7.15 7.47 11.27
N LEU A 78 -7.44 8.19 12.35
CA LEU A 78 -8.69 8.07 13.09
C LEU A 78 -9.67 9.12 12.57
N SER A 79 -10.85 8.71 12.12
CA SER A 79 -11.86 9.61 11.53
C SER A 79 -13.21 9.44 12.21
N ALA A 80 -14.02 10.50 12.26
CA ALA A 80 -15.41 10.39 12.67
C ALA A 80 -16.23 9.55 11.67
N LEU A 81 -17.31 8.91 12.15
CA LEU A 81 -18.19 8.09 11.32
C LEU A 81 -18.94 9.01 10.31
N GLY A 82 -18.75 8.78 9.01
CA GLY A 82 -19.51 9.50 7.97
C GLY A 82 -18.71 10.36 7.00
N GLU A 83 -17.44 10.66 7.27
CA GLU A 83 -16.62 11.52 6.40
C GLU A 83 -15.92 10.70 5.31
N VAL A 84 -16.70 10.37 4.26
CA VAL A 84 -16.16 9.62 3.10
C VAL A 84 -15.13 10.44 2.35
N GLU A 85 -15.30 11.76 2.27
CA GLU A 85 -14.37 12.68 1.59
C GLU A 85 -13.00 12.73 2.28
N ASP A 86 -12.93 12.70 3.59
CA ASP A 86 -11.67 12.68 4.32
C ASP A 86 -10.91 11.37 4.14
N LYS A 87 -11.61 10.24 4.01
CA LYS A 87 -10.99 8.94 3.69
C LYS A 87 -10.33 8.94 2.31
N VAL A 88 -11.02 9.50 1.31
CA VAL A 88 -10.48 9.59 -0.06
C VAL A 88 -9.29 10.55 -0.11
N ASN A 89 -9.41 11.70 0.55
CA ASN A 89 -8.33 12.69 0.61
C ASN A 89 -7.09 12.14 1.32
N GLY A 90 -7.25 11.46 2.43
CA GLY A 90 -6.12 10.94 3.19
C GLY A 90 -5.43 9.75 2.54
N LEU A 91 -6.14 8.84 1.85
CA LEU A 91 -5.53 7.77 1.05
C LEU A 91 -4.68 8.36 -0.08
N ASN A 92 -5.16 9.43 -0.73
CA ASN A 92 -4.39 10.17 -1.74
C ASN A 92 -3.17 10.89 -1.15
N LEU A 93 -3.20 11.24 0.15
CA LEU A 93 -2.08 11.87 0.88
C LEU A 93 -1.07 10.85 1.42
N GLY A 94 -1.32 9.55 1.27
CA GLY A 94 -0.38 8.50 1.67
C GLY A 94 -0.60 7.95 3.09
N ALA A 95 -1.84 7.97 3.62
CA ALA A 95 -2.22 7.16 4.77
C ALA A 95 -2.25 5.67 4.37
N ASP A 96 -1.87 4.79 5.30
CA ASP A 96 -1.80 3.36 5.05
C ASP A 96 -3.09 2.63 5.50
N ASP A 97 -3.82 3.18 6.47
CA ASP A 97 -5.10 2.64 6.94
C ASP A 97 -5.98 3.73 7.57
N TYR A 98 -7.28 3.42 7.74
CA TYR A 98 -8.28 4.26 8.38
C TYR A 98 -9.08 3.47 9.41
N LEU A 99 -9.34 4.09 10.57
CA LEU A 99 -10.17 3.52 11.62
C LEU A 99 -11.23 4.54 12.06
N ALA A 100 -12.50 4.18 11.91
CA ALA A 100 -13.60 5.07 12.28
C ALA A 100 -13.82 5.09 13.80
N LYS A 101 -14.02 6.28 14.37
CA LYS A 101 -14.49 6.47 15.76
C LYS A 101 -16.02 6.36 15.81
N PRO A 102 -16.61 5.70 16.82
CA PRO A 102 -15.93 5.00 17.91
C PRO A 102 -15.40 3.63 17.49
N PHE A 103 -14.21 3.24 17.96
CA PHE A 103 -13.58 1.96 17.62
C PHE A 103 -13.34 1.10 18.87
N LYS A 104 -13.20 -0.21 18.65
CA LYS A 104 -12.73 -1.12 19.69
C LYS A 104 -11.19 -1.15 19.69
N THR A 105 -10.56 -1.04 20.86
CA THR A 105 -9.08 -1.08 20.95
C THR A 105 -8.50 -2.37 20.36
N ALA A 106 -9.24 -3.49 20.43
CA ALA A 106 -8.84 -4.74 19.78
C ALA A 106 -8.71 -4.60 18.24
N GLU A 107 -9.57 -3.80 17.60
CA GLU A 107 -9.48 -3.51 16.16
C GLU A 107 -8.23 -2.67 15.85
N LEU A 108 -7.97 -1.63 16.65
CA LEU A 108 -6.74 -0.84 16.49
C LEU A 108 -5.49 -1.73 16.62
N ILE A 109 -5.44 -2.63 17.60
CA ILE A 109 -4.31 -3.56 17.78
C ILE A 109 -4.15 -4.49 16.58
N ALA A 110 -5.25 -5.02 16.03
CA ALA A 110 -5.20 -5.88 14.86
C ALA A 110 -4.62 -5.14 13.63
N ARG A 111 -5.02 -3.88 13.42
CA ARG A 111 -4.52 -3.01 12.33
C ARG A 111 -3.06 -2.63 12.55
N LEU A 112 -2.66 -2.25 13.76
CA LEU A 112 -1.26 -1.99 14.12
C LEU A 112 -0.38 -3.20 13.78
N ASN A 113 -0.79 -4.39 14.21
CA ASN A 113 -0.06 -5.62 13.92
C ASN A 113 0.01 -5.94 12.42
N ALA A 114 -1.05 -5.65 11.67
CA ALA A 114 -1.06 -5.85 10.22
C ALA A 114 -0.04 -4.94 9.51
N LEU A 115 0.06 -3.67 9.93
CA LEU A 115 0.99 -2.70 9.35
C LEU A 115 2.46 -2.95 9.73
N VAL A 116 2.72 -3.42 10.96
CA VAL A 116 4.08 -3.71 11.44
C VAL A 116 4.56 -5.09 11.03
N ARG A 117 3.62 -5.97 10.66
CA ARG A 117 3.99 -7.28 10.16
C ARG A 117 4.89 -7.11 8.95
N ARG A 118 6.22 -7.01 9.22
CA ARG A 118 7.21 -7.20 8.15
C ARG A 118 6.81 -8.50 7.46
N PRO A 119 6.72 -8.54 6.12
CA PRO A 119 6.67 -9.83 5.47
C PRO A 119 7.84 -10.60 6.09
N SER A 120 7.56 -11.67 6.84
CA SER A 120 8.63 -12.60 7.22
C SER A 120 9.33 -12.96 5.92
N LEU A 121 10.62 -13.26 5.97
CA LEU A 121 11.36 -13.75 4.79
C LEU A 121 10.63 -14.93 4.10
N ASN A 122 9.63 -15.53 4.79
CA ASN A 122 8.70 -16.54 4.28
C ASN A 122 7.37 -15.97 3.73
N ASP A 123 7.06 -14.66 3.95
CA ASP A 123 5.83 -13.98 3.47
C ASP A 123 6.12 -12.95 2.36
N VAL A 124 7.30 -12.95 1.78
CA VAL A 124 7.48 -12.35 0.46
C VAL A 124 6.66 -13.22 -0.47
N GLU A 125 5.42 -12.78 -0.74
CA GLU A 125 4.59 -13.46 -1.75
C GLU A 125 5.26 -13.29 -3.12
N MET A 126 6.31 -14.06 -3.31
CA MET A 126 7.00 -14.16 -4.60
C MET A 126 6.20 -15.08 -5.49
N VAL A 127 5.76 -14.56 -6.61
CA VAL A 127 5.24 -15.39 -7.68
C VAL A 127 6.36 -15.61 -8.68
N THR A 128 6.71 -16.86 -8.91
CA THR A 128 7.79 -17.22 -9.83
C THR A 128 7.24 -17.89 -11.08
N PHE A 129 7.85 -17.59 -12.21
CA PHE A 129 7.65 -18.30 -13.46
C PHE A 129 8.96 -18.30 -14.23
N GLU A 130 9.55 -19.48 -14.40
CA GLU A 130 10.89 -19.65 -14.98
C GLU A 130 11.93 -18.79 -14.24
N ASP A 131 12.60 -17.86 -14.95
CA ASP A 131 13.58 -16.94 -14.40
C ASP A 131 12.97 -15.63 -13.84
N LEU A 132 11.65 -15.47 -13.91
CA LEU A 132 10.94 -14.31 -13.37
C LEU A 132 10.57 -14.51 -11.90
N LYS A 133 10.85 -13.49 -11.10
CA LYS A 133 10.47 -13.39 -9.69
C LYS A 133 9.70 -12.08 -9.49
N LEU A 134 8.39 -12.18 -9.31
CA LEU A 134 7.52 -11.05 -9.03
C LEU A 134 7.37 -10.90 -7.51
N ASP A 135 7.93 -9.84 -6.96
CA ASP A 135 7.74 -9.45 -5.57
C ASP A 135 6.46 -8.62 -5.46
N LYS A 136 5.43 -9.17 -4.80
CA LYS A 136 4.15 -8.48 -4.61
C LYS A 136 4.24 -7.34 -3.61
N THR A 137 5.14 -7.44 -2.64
CA THR A 137 5.29 -6.44 -1.58
C THR A 137 5.96 -5.19 -2.10
N ASN A 138 7.10 -5.36 -2.81
CA ASN A 138 7.87 -4.25 -3.35
C ASN A 138 7.46 -3.86 -4.76
N ARG A 139 6.53 -4.62 -5.39
CA ARG A 139 6.10 -4.45 -6.79
C ARG A 139 7.27 -4.40 -7.74
N THR A 140 8.18 -5.37 -7.62
CA THR A 140 9.34 -5.50 -8.48
C THR A 140 9.31 -6.80 -9.27
N LEU A 141 9.92 -6.79 -10.45
CA LEU A 141 10.16 -7.98 -11.27
C LEU A 141 11.68 -8.15 -11.36
N ASN A 142 12.23 -9.21 -10.74
CA ASN A 142 13.68 -9.42 -10.61
C ASN A 142 14.37 -8.11 -10.15
N ASP A 143 13.90 -7.52 -9.04
CA ASP A 143 14.34 -6.25 -8.45
C ASP A 143 14.12 -4.99 -9.30
N LEU A 144 13.60 -5.12 -10.52
CA LEU A 144 13.26 -3.97 -11.37
C LEU A 144 11.87 -3.41 -10.96
N PRO A 145 11.77 -2.13 -10.56
CA PRO A 145 10.50 -1.57 -10.12
C PRO A 145 9.46 -1.51 -11.24
N LEU A 146 8.22 -1.80 -10.87
CA LEU A 146 7.05 -1.75 -11.74
C LEU A 146 6.11 -0.62 -11.30
N THR A 147 5.47 0.03 -12.25
CA THR A 147 4.29 0.85 -11.97
C THR A 147 3.10 -0.06 -11.62
N ASP A 148 2.05 0.49 -10.99
CA ASP A 148 0.86 -0.28 -10.58
C ASP A 148 0.23 -1.04 -11.76
N LYS A 149 0.18 -0.42 -12.92
CA LYS A 149 -0.42 -1.02 -14.11
C LYS A 149 0.47 -2.09 -14.73
N GLU A 150 1.79 -1.86 -14.79
CA GLU A 150 2.76 -2.89 -15.20
C GLU A 150 2.69 -4.10 -14.27
N TYR A 151 2.64 -3.85 -12.95
CA TYR A 151 2.50 -4.90 -11.94
C TYR A 151 1.21 -5.70 -12.17
N GLY A 152 0.06 -5.06 -12.30
CA GLY A 152 -1.22 -5.74 -12.50
C GLY A 152 -1.26 -6.60 -13.76
N VAL A 153 -0.67 -6.11 -14.86
CA VAL A 153 -0.58 -6.88 -16.12
C VAL A 153 0.32 -8.09 -15.96
N ILE A 154 1.56 -7.90 -15.45
CA ILE A 154 2.52 -9.03 -15.33
C ILE A 154 2.08 -10.03 -14.27
N GLU A 155 1.48 -9.59 -13.16
CA GLU A 155 0.91 -10.47 -12.14
C GLU A 155 -0.18 -11.37 -12.73
N THR A 156 -1.06 -10.81 -13.55
CA THR A 156 -2.13 -11.56 -14.20
C THR A 156 -1.57 -12.65 -15.13
N LEU A 157 -0.52 -12.31 -15.88
CA LEU A 157 0.13 -13.26 -16.81
C LEU A 157 0.91 -14.35 -16.05
N ILE A 158 1.68 -14.01 -15.02
CA ILE A 158 2.48 -14.97 -14.22
C ILE A 158 1.59 -15.94 -13.45
N LYS A 159 0.45 -15.49 -12.93
CA LYS A 159 -0.52 -16.37 -12.23
C LYS A 159 -1.25 -17.34 -13.14
N ASN A 160 -1.17 -17.15 -14.46
CA ASN A 160 -1.83 -18.00 -15.44
C ASN A 160 -0.82 -18.47 -16.51
N PRO A 161 0.21 -19.24 -16.10
CA PRO A 161 1.26 -19.66 -17.01
C PRO A 161 0.70 -20.51 -18.16
N GLY A 162 1.11 -20.20 -19.38
CA GLY A 162 0.66 -20.90 -20.59
C GLY A 162 -0.75 -20.53 -21.08
N ALA A 163 -1.58 -19.91 -20.23
CA ALA A 163 -2.91 -19.46 -20.65
C ALA A 163 -2.85 -18.15 -21.44
N THR A 164 -3.70 -18.03 -22.45
CA THR A 164 -3.90 -16.79 -23.17
C THR A 164 -4.95 -15.94 -22.48
N ILE A 165 -4.55 -14.76 -22.01
CA ILE A 165 -5.44 -13.81 -21.32
C ILE A 165 -5.96 -12.82 -22.34
N LYS A 166 -7.29 -12.72 -22.44
CA LYS A 166 -7.93 -11.77 -23.36
C LYS A 166 -7.65 -10.33 -22.97
N LYS A 167 -7.60 -9.45 -23.97
CA LYS A 167 -7.38 -8.00 -23.77
C LYS A 167 -8.40 -7.40 -22.77
N GLU A 168 -9.68 -7.74 -22.94
CA GLU A 168 -10.77 -7.26 -22.08
C GLU A 168 -10.60 -7.72 -20.63
N GLN A 169 -10.12 -8.95 -20.41
CA GLN A 169 -9.83 -9.48 -19.07
C GLN A 169 -8.69 -8.70 -18.38
N LEU A 170 -7.63 -8.36 -19.13
CA LEU A 170 -6.55 -7.53 -18.62
C LEU A 170 -7.05 -6.12 -18.29
N LEU A 171 -7.85 -5.52 -19.17
CA LEU A 171 -8.46 -4.21 -18.95
C LEU A 171 -9.29 -4.20 -17.67
N THR A 172 -10.29 -5.07 -17.57
CA THR A 172 -11.20 -5.13 -16.41
C THR A 172 -10.43 -5.36 -15.11
N ARG A 173 -9.44 -6.27 -15.13
CA ARG A 173 -8.70 -6.63 -13.93
C ARG A 173 -7.74 -5.53 -13.44
N VAL A 174 -7.12 -4.79 -14.35
CA VAL A 174 -6.05 -3.84 -14.01
C VAL A 174 -6.57 -2.42 -13.91
N TRP A 175 -7.66 -2.08 -14.64
CA TRP A 175 -8.20 -0.73 -14.67
C TRP A 175 -9.60 -0.63 -14.06
N GLY A 176 -10.32 -1.74 -13.93
CA GLY A 176 -11.71 -1.78 -13.43
C GLY A 176 -12.72 -1.93 -14.57
N ALA A 177 -13.96 -2.29 -14.21
CA ALA A 177 -15.02 -2.54 -15.19
C ALA A 177 -15.62 -1.24 -15.76
N ASP A 178 -15.57 -0.14 -15.01
CA ASP A 178 -16.24 1.12 -15.33
C ASP A 178 -15.30 2.18 -15.96
N ALA A 179 -14.07 1.82 -16.25
CA ALA A 179 -13.14 2.77 -16.83
C ALA A 179 -13.39 2.92 -18.33
N GLU A 180 -13.57 4.15 -18.80
CA GLU A 180 -13.57 4.48 -20.22
C GLU A 180 -12.15 4.33 -20.76
N PHE A 181 -11.94 3.39 -21.70
CA PHE A 181 -10.62 3.07 -22.22
C PHE A 181 -10.47 3.50 -23.66
N GLU A 182 -9.32 4.09 -23.98
CA GLU A 182 -8.84 4.13 -25.35
C GLU A 182 -8.36 2.73 -25.79
N GLU A 183 -8.57 2.38 -27.06
CA GLU A 183 -8.36 1.02 -27.59
C GLU A 183 -6.97 0.41 -27.36
N ASN A 184 -5.94 1.21 -27.03
CA ASN A 184 -4.53 0.78 -27.04
C ASN A 184 -3.85 0.75 -25.64
N TYR A 185 -4.62 0.86 -24.56
CA TYR A 185 -4.01 0.90 -23.20
C TYR A 185 -3.18 -0.35 -22.88
N VAL A 186 -3.72 -1.54 -23.11
CA VAL A 186 -3.02 -2.80 -22.81
C VAL A 186 -1.75 -2.93 -23.62
N GLU A 187 -1.80 -2.58 -24.91
CA GLU A 187 -0.66 -2.65 -25.84
C GLU A 187 0.54 -1.83 -25.35
N VAL A 188 0.28 -0.65 -24.81
CA VAL A 188 1.31 0.23 -24.26
C VAL A 188 2.04 -0.44 -23.11
N TYR A 189 1.30 -1.00 -22.14
CA TYR A 189 1.90 -1.66 -20.98
C TYR A 189 2.58 -2.99 -21.35
N ILE A 190 2.03 -3.74 -22.29
CA ILE A 190 2.70 -4.91 -22.87
C ILE A 190 4.04 -4.50 -23.51
N SER A 191 4.08 -3.38 -24.23
CA SER A 191 5.32 -2.86 -24.80
C SER A 191 6.35 -2.49 -23.73
N TYR A 192 5.93 -1.83 -22.65
CA TYR A 192 6.81 -1.48 -21.52
C TYR A 192 7.35 -2.73 -20.83
N LEU A 193 6.50 -3.70 -20.57
CA LEU A 193 6.91 -4.97 -19.95
C LEU A 193 7.88 -5.75 -20.85
N ARG A 194 7.67 -5.80 -22.16
CA ARG A 194 8.62 -6.42 -23.10
C ARG A 194 10.01 -5.76 -23.04
N LYS A 195 10.06 -4.42 -22.96
CA LYS A 195 11.33 -3.69 -22.78
C LYS A 195 12.01 -4.04 -21.48
N LYS A 196 11.25 -4.17 -20.39
CA LYS A 196 11.77 -4.57 -19.06
C LYS A 196 12.29 -6.00 -19.07
N LEU A 197 11.54 -6.95 -19.65
CA LEU A 197 11.98 -8.35 -19.81
C LEU A 197 13.27 -8.45 -20.62
N LYS A 198 13.37 -7.69 -21.71
CA LYS A 198 14.61 -7.60 -22.49
C LYS A 198 15.78 -7.03 -21.68
N LYS A 199 15.54 -5.99 -20.86
CA LYS A 199 16.56 -5.41 -19.96
C LYS A 199 17.04 -6.42 -18.91
N LEU A 200 16.17 -7.31 -18.45
CA LEU A 200 16.48 -8.37 -17.51
C LEU A 200 17.19 -9.58 -18.17
N ASN A 201 17.35 -9.58 -19.49
CA ASN A 201 17.82 -10.73 -20.25
C ASN A 201 17.03 -12.02 -19.94
N SER A 202 15.72 -11.86 -19.65
CA SER A 202 14.85 -12.97 -19.28
C SER A 202 14.64 -13.93 -20.46
N LYS A 203 14.58 -15.23 -20.14
CA LYS A 203 14.13 -16.27 -21.07
C LYS A 203 12.64 -16.18 -21.38
N VAL A 204 11.89 -15.47 -20.51
CA VAL A 204 10.46 -15.29 -20.66
C VAL A 204 10.16 -14.03 -21.47
N GLY A 205 9.28 -14.17 -22.44
CA GLY A 205 8.71 -13.08 -23.22
C GLY A 205 7.19 -13.01 -23.10
N ILE A 206 6.59 -11.96 -23.63
CA ILE A 206 5.13 -11.84 -23.77
C ILE A 206 4.76 -12.04 -25.23
N GLY A 207 4.14 -13.17 -25.54
CA GLY A 207 3.60 -13.48 -26.86
C GLY A 207 2.25 -12.81 -27.09
N THR A 208 1.98 -12.38 -28.33
CA THR A 208 0.66 -11.90 -28.77
C THR A 208 0.02 -12.98 -29.65
N LEU A 209 -1.19 -13.40 -29.30
CA LEU A 209 -2.05 -14.16 -30.19
C LEU A 209 -3.08 -13.19 -30.78
N ARG A 210 -2.97 -12.96 -32.10
CA ARG A 210 -3.86 -12.03 -32.81
C ARG A 210 -5.32 -12.37 -32.51
N SER A 211 -6.12 -11.38 -32.18
CA SER A 211 -7.56 -11.48 -31.83
C SER A 211 -7.88 -12.30 -30.58
N LEU A 212 -6.90 -12.90 -29.89
CA LEU A 212 -7.12 -13.73 -28.70
C LEU A 212 -6.57 -13.10 -27.42
N GLY A 213 -5.40 -12.47 -27.46
CA GLY A 213 -4.81 -11.83 -26.29
C GLY A 213 -3.32 -12.07 -26.10
N TYR A 214 -2.87 -12.14 -24.84
CA TYR A 214 -1.46 -12.20 -24.47
C TYR A 214 -1.18 -13.40 -23.56
N ARG A 215 0.01 -13.97 -23.67
CA ARG A 215 0.49 -15.04 -22.79
C ARG A 215 1.99 -14.92 -22.55
N LEU A 216 2.47 -15.51 -21.47
CA LEU A 216 3.91 -15.72 -21.29
C LEU A 216 4.39 -16.83 -22.21
N VAL A 217 5.56 -16.62 -22.81
CA VAL A 217 6.27 -17.58 -23.66
C VAL A 217 7.70 -17.71 -23.17
N VAL A 218 8.23 -18.92 -23.19
CA VAL A 218 9.64 -19.17 -22.87
C VAL A 218 10.37 -19.27 -24.21
N GLY A 219 11.41 -18.45 -24.38
CA GLY A 219 12.32 -18.56 -25.53
C GLY A 219 13.21 -19.81 -25.39
N GLU A 220 13.51 -20.43 -26.49
CA GLU A 220 14.53 -21.48 -26.57
C GLU A 220 15.95 -20.91 -26.39
#